data_0d4f0bb2c838ce0faf5a784d04fc0a7d
#
_entry.id   0d4f0bb2c838ce0faf5a784d04fc0a7d
#
_cell.length_a   1.000
_cell.length_b   1.000
_cell.length_c   1.000
_cell.angle_alpha   90.00
_cell.angle_beta   90.00
_cell.angle_gamma   90.00
#
_symmetry.space_group_name_H-M   'P 1'
#
loop_
_entity.id
_entity.type
_entity.pdbx_description
1 polymer ?
#
loop_
_entity_poly.entity_id
_entity_poly.type
_entity_poly.pdbx_seq_one_letter_code
_entity_poly.pdbx_strand_id
1 'polypeptide(L)'
;MSFTTIDAVAAHYPGFQRGVPDQNPSDAQIQAWIEGQSARLAALATGRGYTLEGLATSNPQAYALLALANEAGAAADLGEALFSLLGPEASPQGWANPNALRRSYENMLAELGRGTYDKLFISGARTGDVYPAFGGVAGQETDLDDEDSKAAFKKEDVF
;
A
#
# COMPACT_ATOMS: atom_id res chain seq x y z
N MET A 1 -7.30 -4.21 11.57
CA MET A 1 -6.07 -4.92 11.16
C MET A 1 -4.98 -3.88 11.03
N SER A 2 -3.85 -4.05 11.71
CA SER A 2 -2.72 -3.12 11.72
C SER A 2 -1.57 -3.76 10.96
N PHE A 3 -0.91 -3.04 10.06
CA PHE A 3 0.23 -3.58 9.30
C PHE A 3 1.57 -3.28 9.95
N THR A 4 1.64 -2.35 10.90
CA THR A 4 2.86 -1.96 11.63
C THR A 4 2.63 -1.88 13.14
N THR A 5 3.68 -1.59 13.90
CA THR A 5 3.68 -1.49 15.35
C THR A 5 4.08 -0.10 15.81
N ILE A 6 3.72 0.25 17.06
CA ILE A 6 4.15 1.53 17.67
C ILE A 6 5.68 1.61 17.74
N ASP A 7 6.37 0.51 18.02
CA ASP A 7 7.83 0.47 18.10
C ASP A 7 8.49 0.83 16.76
N ALA A 8 7.97 0.28 15.65
CA ALA A 8 8.47 0.60 14.32
C ALA A 8 8.27 2.08 13.97
N VAL A 9 7.10 2.64 14.29
CA VAL A 9 6.79 4.06 14.09
C VAL A 9 7.68 4.96 14.93
N ALA A 10 7.87 4.64 16.23
CA ALA A 10 8.68 5.41 17.14
C ALA A 10 10.19 5.37 16.80
N ALA A 11 10.65 4.30 16.12
CA ALA A 11 12.05 4.18 15.69
C ALA A 11 12.50 5.28 14.72
N HIS A 12 11.57 5.96 14.05
CA HIS A 12 11.87 7.13 13.21
C HIS A 12 12.27 8.39 14.01
N TYR A 13 12.02 8.37 15.33
CA TYR A 13 12.26 9.52 16.23
C TYR A 13 13.11 9.09 17.44
N PRO A 14 14.42 8.87 17.25
CA PRO A 14 15.33 8.44 18.32
C PRO A 14 15.28 9.41 19.51
N GLY A 15 15.12 8.86 20.72
CA GLY A 15 15.00 9.65 21.94
C GLY A 15 13.59 10.11 22.30
N PHE A 16 12.60 9.82 21.46
CA PHE A 16 11.21 9.96 21.85
C PHE A 16 10.89 8.99 22.98
N GLN A 17 10.55 9.54 24.16
CA GLN A 17 10.32 8.74 25.36
C GLN A 17 8.89 8.20 25.38
N ARG A 18 8.78 6.89 25.40
CA ARG A 18 7.51 6.16 25.51
C ARG A 18 7.29 5.59 26.89
N GLY A 19 6.03 5.41 27.26
CA GLY A 19 5.65 4.78 28.53
C GLY A 19 5.89 5.66 29.77
N VAL A 20 6.13 6.96 29.60
CA VAL A 20 6.24 7.92 30.69
C VAL A 20 4.87 8.55 30.99
N PRO A 21 4.58 8.97 32.25
CA PRO A 21 3.27 9.48 32.64
C PRO A 21 2.75 10.65 31.82
N ASP A 22 3.65 11.54 31.38
CA ASP A 22 3.34 12.74 30.61
C ASP A 22 3.69 12.61 29.13
N GLN A 23 3.77 11.36 28.63
CA GLN A 23 4.07 11.11 27.23
C GLN A 23 3.06 11.82 26.31
N ASN A 24 3.58 12.62 25.38
CA ASN A 24 2.77 13.30 24.36
C ASN A 24 3.53 13.29 23.01
N PRO A 25 3.00 12.69 21.95
CA PRO A 25 1.72 11.96 21.90
C PRO A 25 1.76 10.63 22.69
N SER A 26 0.60 10.23 23.22
CA SER A 26 0.45 8.95 23.94
C SER A 26 0.51 7.74 22.98
N ASP A 27 0.82 6.55 23.53
CA ASP A 27 0.78 5.31 22.76
C ASP A 27 -0.61 5.04 22.13
N ALA A 28 -1.68 5.43 22.83
CA ALA A 28 -3.04 5.31 22.29
C ALA A 28 -3.28 6.21 21.07
N GLN A 29 -2.69 7.41 21.05
CA GLN A 29 -2.75 8.30 19.88
C GLN A 29 -1.95 7.75 18.72
N ILE A 30 -0.74 7.25 18.96
CA ILE A 30 0.09 6.61 17.93
C ILE A 30 -0.63 5.40 17.34
N GLN A 31 -1.23 4.57 18.20
CA GLN A 31 -2.01 3.41 17.76
C GLN A 31 -3.20 3.83 16.89
N ALA A 32 -3.92 4.90 17.24
CA ALA A 32 -5.01 5.42 16.44
C ALA A 32 -4.56 5.90 15.04
N TRP A 33 -3.40 6.53 14.92
CA TRP A 33 -2.82 6.88 13.62
C TRP A 33 -2.47 5.64 12.79
N ILE A 34 -1.82 4.65 13.40
CA ILE A 34 -1.52 3.37 12.75
C ILE A 34 -2.80 2.73 12.18
N GLU A 35 -3.85 2.68 12.98
CA GLU A 35 -5.14 2.09 12.58
C GLU A 35 -5.81 2.90 11.47
N GLY A 36 -5.78 4.22 11.55
CA GLY A 36 -6.30 5.10 10.51
C GLY A 36 -5.60 4.93 9.17
N GLN A 37 -4.26 4.89 9.17
CA GLN A 37 -3.49 4.67 7.95
C GLN A 37 -3.66 3.23 7.42
N SER A 38 -3.74 2.23 8.31
CA SER A 38 -4.05 0.84 7.93
C SER A 38 -5.41 0.72 7.26
N ALA A 39 -6.43 1.40 7.78
CA ALA A 39 -7.77 1.36 7.21
C ALA A 39 -7.81 1.94 5.79
N ARG A 40 -7.08 3.04 5.53
CA ARG A 40 -6.96 3.64 4.19
C ARG A 40 -6.27 2.70 3.21
N LEU A 41 -5.16 2.08 3.60
CA LEU A 41 -4.44 1.09 2.79
C LEU A 41 -5.31 -0.12 2.50
N ALA A 42 -6.01 -0.64 3.53
CA ALA A 42 -6.92 -1.77 3.37
C ALA A 42 -8.07 -1.46 2.41
N ALA A 43 -8.67 -0.27 2.52
CA ALA A 43 -9.75 0.16 1.63
C ALA A 43 -9.28 0.24 0.17
N LEU A 44 -8.09 0.78 -0.09
CA LEU A 44 -7.54 0.83 -1.44
C LEU A 44 -7.21 -0.58 -1.98
N ALA A 45 -6.56 -1.41 -1.18
CA ALA A 45 -6.18 -2.76 -1.58
C ALA A 45 -7.42 -3.62 -1.87
N THR A 46 -8.43 -3.58 -0.99
CA THR A 46 -9.69 -4.31 -1.22
C THR A 46 -10.51 -3.73 -2.38
N GLY A 47 -10.49 -2.42 -2.56
CA GLY A 47 -11.08 -1.75 -3.73
C GLY A 47 -10.44 -2.18 -5.06
N ARG A 48 -9.19 -2.64 -5.03
CA ARG A 48 -8.49 -3.27 -6.16
C ARG A 48 -8.77 -4.77 -6.30
N GLY A 49 -9.57 -5.35 -5.39
CA GLY A 49 -9.89 -6.77 -5.41
C GLY A 49 -8.87 -7.66 -4.68
N TYR A 50 -7.92 -7.09 -3.92
CA TYR A 50 -6.95 -7.89 -3.17
C TYR A 50 -7.54 -8.43 -1.88
N THR A 51 -7.25 -9.69 -1.58
CA THR A 51 -7.60 -10.32 -0.30
C THR A 51 -6.51 -10.04 0.71
N LEU A 52 -6.87 -9.44 1.84
CA LEU A 52 -5.93 -9.10 2.91
C LEU A 52 -5.87 -10.17 4.02
N GLU A 53 -6.87 -11.05 4.08
CA GLU A 53 -6.89 -12.13 5.04
C GLU A 53 -5.74 -13.12 4.76
N GLY A 54 -4.94 -13.40 5.79
CA GLY A 54 -3.79 -14.27 5.66
C GLY A 54 -2.65 -13.73 4.80
N LEU A 55 -2.68 -12.46 4.36
CA LEU A 55 -1.70 -11.86 3.43
C LEU A 55 -0.26 -12.00 3.95
N ALA A 56 -0.04 -11.86 5.25
CA ALA A 56 1.29 -11.99 5.85
C ALA A 56 1.93 -13.37 5.59
N THR A 57 1.12 -14.41 5.48
CA THR A 57 1.57 -15.80 5.23
C THR A 57 1.54 -16.13 3.75
N SER A 58 0.47 -15.74 3.05
CA SER A 58 0.27 -16.07 1.63
C SER A 58 1.14 -15.23 0.69
N ASN A 59 1.36 -13.96 1.01
CA ASN A 59 2.19 -13.05 0.25
C ASN A 59 2.95 -12.07 1.14
N PRO A 60 4.07 -12.52 1.76
CA PRO A 60 4.86 -11.68 2.67
C PRO A 60 5.39 -10.39 2.04
N GLN A 61 5.65 -10.38 0.73
CA GLN A 61 6.16 -9.20 0.03
C GLN A 61 5.09 -8.12 -0.10
N ALA A 62 3.87 -8.50 -0.48
CA ALA A 62 2.75 -7.57 -0.53
C ALA A 62 2.40 -7.06 0.88
N TYR A 63 2.46 -7.92 1.90
CA TYR A 63 2.27 -7.51 3.29
C TYR A 63 3.34 -6.51 3.75
N ALA A 64 4.62 -6.76 3.43
CA ALA A 64 5.73 -5.86 3.77
C ALA A 64 5.58 -4.48 3.10
N LEU A 65 5.08 -4.42 1.87
CA LEU A 65 4.77 -3.15 1.20
C LEU A 65 3.71 -2.36 1.96
N LEU A 66 2.61 -3.01 2.37
CA LEU A 66 1.56 -2.36 3.17
C LEU A 66 2.07 -1.95 4.55
N ALA A 67 2.94 -2.77 5.17
CA ALA A 67 3.56 -2.45 6.45
C ALA A 67 4.43 -1.20 6.36
N LEU A 68 5.29 -1.13 5.33
CA LEU A 68 6.15 0.03 5.08
C LEU A 68 5.34 1.31 4.82
N ALA A 69 4.27 1.21 4.03
CA ALA A 69 3.39 2.33 3.76
C ALA A 69 2.69 2.80 5.05
N ASN A 70 2.15 1.87 5.85
CA ASN A 70 1.50 2.20 7.11
C ASN A 70 2.46 2.85 8.10
N GLU A 71 3.68 2.33 8.20
CA GLU A 71 4.74 2.86 9.05
C GLU A 71 5.07 4.31 8.65
N ALA A 72 5.30 4.56 7.36
CA ALA A 72 5.60 5.90 6.86
C ALA A 72 4.47 6.90 7.14
N GLY A 73 3.20 6.48 6.95
CA GLY A 73 2.05 7.33 7.23
C GLY A 73 1.91 7.68 8.72
N ALA A 74 1.98 6.67 9.59
CA ALA A 74 1.86 6.86 11.03
C ALA A 74 3.08 7.61 11.63
N ALA A 75 4.29 7.36 11.10
CA ALA A 75 5.48 8.12 11.49
C ALA A 75 5.41 9.58 11.05
N ALA A 76 4.79 9.89 9.91
CA ALA A 76 4.54 11.27 9.52
C ALA A 76 3.59 11.97 10.51
N ASP A 77 2.49 11.30 10.92
CA ASP A 77 1.56 11.84 11.91
C ASP A 77 2.25 12.09 13.26
N LEU A 78 3.07 11.14 13.73
CA LEU A 78 3.87 11.29 14.95
C LEU A 78 4.84 12.47 14.84
N GLY A 79 5.56 12.57 13.74
CA GLY A 79 6.51 13.66 13.50
C GLY A 79 5.84 15.02 13.50
N GLU A 80 4.73 15.19 12.80
CA GLU A 80 3.96 16.44 12.78
C GLU A 80 3.53 16.86 14.19
N ALA A 81 3.08 15.89 15.01
CA ALA A 81 2.73 16.15 16.40
C ALA A 81 3.95 16.57 17.24
N LEU A 82 5.09 15.87 17.14
CA LEU A 82 6.31 16.17 17.86
C LEU A 82 6.89 17.53 17.46
N PHE A 83 6.94 17.85 16.16
CA PHE A 83 7.42 19.14 15.67
C PHE A 83 6.50 20.29 16.08
N SER A 84 5.20 20.06 16.20
CA SER A 84 4.26 21.06 16.69
C SER A 84 4.49 21.42 18.17
N LEU A 85 4.96 20.44 18.96
CA LEU A 85 5.23 20.61 20.39
C LEU A 85 6.59 21.27 20.64
N LEU A 86 7.62 20.93 19.86
CA LEU A 86 8.99 21.39 20.07
C LEU A 86 9.31 22.71 19.34
N GLY A 87 8.52 23.04 18.33
CA GLY A 87 8.82 24.14 17.42
C GLY A 87 9.83 23.77 16.31
N PRO A 88 9.87 24.56 15.22
CA PRO A 88 10.60 24.19 14.01
C PRO A 88 12.14 24.15 14.17
N GLU A 89 12.68 24.83 15.18
CA GLU A 89 14.13 24.91 15.41
C GLU A 89 14.69 23.84 16.36
N ALA A 90 13.82 23.07 17.03
CA ALA A 90 14.21 22.15 18.09
C ALA A 90 14.25 20.67 17.63
N SER A 91 14.36 20.43 16.33
CA SER A 91 14.42 19.07 15.78
C SER A 91 15.73 18.37 16.18
N PRO A 92 15.68 17.32 17.02
CA PRO A 92 16.87 16.57 17.39
C PRO A 92 17.53 15.92 16.16
N GLN A 93 18.88 15.83 16.20
CA GLN A 93 19.60 15.11 15.14
C GLN A 93 19.14 13.66 15.05
N GLY A 94 18.94 13.19 13.82
CA GLY A 94 18.53 11.81 13.54
C GLY A 94 17.02 11.59 13.46
N TRP A 95 16.21 12.61 13.70
CA TRP A 95 14.78 12.51 13.49
C TRP A 95 14.43 12.48 12.01
N ALA A 96 13.47 11.62 11.66
CA ALA A 96 12.95 11.58 10.30
C ALA A 96 12.19 12.87 9.97
N ASN A 97 12.26 13.28 8.71
CA ASN A 97 11.49 14.42 8.23
C ASN A 97 10.03 14.00 7.97
N PRO A 98 9.04 14.49 8.73
CA PRO A 98 7.64 14.08 8.59
C PRO A 98 7.06 14.40 7.19
N ASN A 99 7.49 15.50 6.56
CA ASN A 99 7.05 15.82 5.21
C ASN A 99 7.57 14.83 4.16
N ALA A 100 8.78 14.31 4.32
CA ALA A 100 9.34 13.28 3.45
C ALA A 100 8.59 11.96 3.62
N LEU A 101 8.30 11.58 4.86
CA LEU A 101 7.50 10.39 5.19
C LEU A 101 6.08 10.51 4.63
N ARG A 102 5.45 11.68 4.78
CA ARG A 102 4.11 11.96 4.24
C ARG A 102 4.09 11.80 2.72
N ARG A 103 5.05 12.38 2.02
CA ARG A 103 5.17 12.23 0.55
C ARG A 103 5.38 10.78 0.13
N SER A 104 6.22 10.05 0.86
CA SER A 104 6.45 8.61 0.59
C SER A 104 5.16 7.82 0.74
N TYR A 105 4.41 8.05 1.82
CA TYR A 105 3.12 7.42 2.07
C TYR A 105 2.10 7.74 0.95
N GLU A 106 1.93 9.02 0.61
CA GLU A 106 1.00 9.45 -0.43
C GLU A 106 1.35 8.90 -1.81
N ASN A 107 2.63 8.82 -2.13
CA ASN A 107 3.10 8.17 -3.37
C ASN A 107 2.72 6.69 -3.38
N MET A 108 2.96 5.95 -2.28
CA MET A 108 2.59 4.54 -2.20
C MET A 108 1.07 4.34 -2.29
N LEU A 109 0.26 5.21 -1.68
CA LEU A 109 -1.20 5.19 -1.86
C LEU A 109 -1.61 5.41 -3.32
N ALA A 110 -1.01 6.39 -3.97
CA ALA A 110 -1.31 6.70 -5.37
C ALA A 110 -0.93 5.54 -6.30
N GLU A 111 0.23 4.93 -6.08
CA GLU A 111 0.70 3.78 -6.86
C GLU A 111 -0.15 2.54 -6.62
N LEU A 112 -0.55 2.28 -5.36
CA LEU A 112 -1.49 1.21 -5.02
C LEU A 112 -2.84 1.43 -5.72
N GLY A 113 -3.36 2.66 -5.68
CA GLY A 113 -4.60 3.04 -6.36
C GLY A 113 -4.54 2.90 -7.88
N ARG A 114 -3.38 3.15 -8.49
CA ARG A 114 -3.15 2.98 -9.96
C ARG A 114 -2.94 1.53 -10.37
N GLY A 115 -2.73 0.61 -9.43
CA GLY A 115 -2.44 -0.79 -9.72
C GLY A 115 -0.97 -1.08 -10.07
N THR A 116 -0.05 -0.18 -9.76
CA THR A 116 1.39 -0.39 -9.98
C THR A 116 1.89 -1.68 -9.32
N TYR A 117 1.26 -2.05 -8.21
CA TYR A 117 1.62 -3.23 -7.42
C TYR A 117 0.75 -4.47 -7.72
N ASP A 118 -0.14 -4.43 -8.73
CA ASP A 118 -1.04 -5.53 -9.05
C ASP A 118 -0.30 -6.86 -9.22
N LYS A 119 0.82 -6.84 -9.94
CA LYS A 119 1.65 -8.04 -10.14
C LYS A 119 2.19 -8.61 -8.82
N LEU A 120 2.53 -7.76 -7.86
CA LEU A 120 3.03 -8.19 -6.56
C LEU A 120 1.92 -8.88 -5.76
N PHE A 121 0.73 -8.31 -5.75
CA PHE A 121 -0.42 -8.88 -5.03
C PHE A 121 -0.95 -10.17 -5.68
N ILE A 122 -0.94 -10.25 -7.01
CA ILE A 122 -1.42 -11.42 -7.77
C ILE A 122 -0.43 -12.58 -7.68
N SER A 123 0.88 -12.32 -7.73
CA SER A 123 1.90 -13.38 -7.72
C SER A 123 1.94 -14.18 -6.42
N GLY A 124 1.47 -13.62 -5.30
CA GLY A 124 1.34 -14.33 -4.02
C GLY A 124 0.06 -15.14 -3.90
N ALA A 125 -0.96 -14.81 -4.66
CA ALA A 125 -2.26 -15.49 -4.68
C ALA A 125 -2.27 -16.68 -5.66
N ARG A 126 -1.25 -17.53 -5.62
CA ARG A 126 -1.27 -18.82 -6.33
C ARG A 126 -2.15 -19.85 -5.61
N THR A 127 -3.37 -19.49 -5.32
CA THR A 127 -4.42 -20.45 -4.99
C THR A 127 -5.65 -20.06 -5.78
N GLY A 128 -5.79 -20.69 -6.95
CA GLY A 128 -7.05 -20.84 -7.67
C GLY A 128 -7.75 -19.52 -8.05
N ASP A 129 -7.61 -19.11 -9.28
CA ASP A 129 -8.67 -18.53 -10.08
C ASP A 129 -9.48 -17.35 -9.52
N VAL A 130 -8.81 -16.32 -9.03
CA VAL A 130 -9.47 -15.02 -9.06
C VAL A 130 -8.49 -14.00 -9.62
N TYR A 131 -8.19 -14.10 -10.88
CA TYR A 131 -7.99 -12.87 -11.62
C TYR A 131 -9.27 -12.07 -11.42
N PRO A 132 -9.22 -10.80 -10.92
CA PRO A 132 -10.36 -9.95 -11.11
C PRO A 132 -10.65 -10.09 -12.60
N ALA A 133 -11.83 -10.57 -12.93
CA ALA A 133 -12.22 -10.69 -14.29
C ALA A 133 -12.17 -9.27 -14.87
N PHE A 134 -11.06 -8.91 -15.48
CA PHE A 134 -11.06 -7.89 -16.49
C PHE A 134 -11.97 -8.47 -17.56
N GLY A 135 -13.24 -8.06 -17.43
CA GLY A 135 -14.30 -8.60 -18.22
C GLY A 135 -13.89 -8.55 -19.68
N GLY A 136 -13.95 -9.67 -20.32
CA GLY A 136 -14.28 -9.73 -21.69
C GLY A 136 -13.15 -9.71 -22.70
N VAL A 137 -11.91 -10.04 -22.37
CA VAL A 137 -10.91 -10.24 -23.45
C VAL A 137 -10.50 -11.71 -23.62
N ALA A 138 -10.78 -12.56 -22.64
CA ALA A 138 -10.52 -14.02 -22.80
C ALA A 138 -11.46 -14.71 -23.80
N GLY A 139 -12.54 -14.05 -24.22
CA GLY A 139 -13.45 -14.57 -25.25
C GLY A 139 -13.09 -14.16 -26.68
N GLN A 140 -12.18 -13.19 -26.87
CA GLN A 140 -11.82 -12.74 -28.21
C GLN A 140 -10.64 -13.50 -28.83
N GLU A 141 -9.82 -14.18 -28.03
CA GLU A 141 -8.74 -15.01 -28.59
C GLU A 141 -9.24 -16.26 -29.32
N THR A 142 -10.42 -16.76 -28.97
CA THR A 142 -11.02 -17.91 -29.67
C THR A 142 -11.62 -17.53 -31.01
N ASP A 143 -12.01 -16.26 -31.19
CA ASP A 143 -12.57 -15.79 -32.46
C ASP A 143 -11.50 -15.45 -33.52
N LEU A 144 -10.23 -15.29 -33.08
CA LEU A 144 -9.11 -15.07 -34.00
C LEU A 144 -8.65 -16.34 -34.72
N ASP A 145 -9.05 -17.51 -34.22
CA ASP A 145 -8.75 -18.80 -34.82
C ASP A 145 -9.92 -19.38 -35.60
N ASP A 146 -11.04 -18.65 -35.73
CA ASP A 146 -12.13 -19.05 -36.58
C ASP A 146 -11.72 -19.01 -38.06
N GLU A 147 -11.94 -20.09 -38.75
CA GLU A 147 -11.57 -20.22 -40.18
C GLU A 147 -12.26 -19.18 -41.06
N ASP A 148 -13.43 -18.68 -40.63
CA ASP A 148 -14.16 -17.61 -41.33
C ASP A 148 -13.47 -16.26 -41.23
N SER A 149 -12.79 -15.93 -40.13
CA SER A 149 -12.03 -14.70 -40.00
C SER A 149 -10.74 -14.74 -40.83
N LYS A 150 -10.19 -15.93 -41.05
CA LYS A 150 -9.03 -16.11 -41.95
C LYS A 150 -9.39 -15.99 -43.41
N ALA A 151 -10.67 -16.27 -43.78
CA ALA A 151 -11.15 -16.10 -45.14
C ALA A 151 -11.32 -14.67 -45.59
N ALA A 152 -11.52 -13.73 -44.61
CA ALA A 152 -11.67 -12.29 -44.91
C ALA A 152 -10.41 -11.58 -45.37
N PHE A 153 -9.21 -12.20 -45.19
CA PHE A 153 -7.93 -11.64 -45.56
C PHE A 153 -7.20 -12.41 -46.65
N LYS A 154 -7.95 -13.04 -47.57
CA LYS A 154 -7.34 -13.64 -48.76
C LYS A 154 -6.79 -12.56 -49.65
N LYS A 155 -5.53 -12.69 -50.01
CA LYS A 155 -4.69 -11.77 -50.78
C LYS A 155 -5.18 -11.56 -52.24
N GLU A 156 -6.32 -12.16 -52.58
CA GLU A 156 -6.88 -12.14 -53.91
C GLU A 156 -7.85 -10.93 -54.16
N ASP A 157 -8.21 -10.22 -53.07
CA ASP A 157 -9.12 -9.05 -53.18
C ASP A 157 -8.41 -7.71 -53.22
N VAL A 158 -7.10 -7.70 -53.52
CA VAL A 158 -6.32 -6.44 -53.69
C VAL A 158 -6.23 -6.16 -55.16
N PHE A 159 -7.15 -5.33 -55.64
CA PHE A 159 -7.04 -4.58 -56.89
C PHE A 159 -6.66 -3.15 -56.58
#